data_d2502d95f5dea61f2992230498342ced
#
_entry.id   d2502d95f5dea61f2992230498342ced
#
_cell.length_a   1.000
_cell.length_b   1.000
_cell.length_c   1.000
_cell.angle_alpha   90.00
_cell.angle_beta   90.00
_cell.angle_gamma   90.00
#
_symmetry.space_group_name_H-M   'P 1'
#
loop_
_entity.id
_entity.type
_entity.pdbx_description
1 polymer ?
#
loop_
_entity_poly.entity_id
_entity_poly.type
_entity_poly.pdbx_seq_one_letter_code
_entity_poly.pdbx_strand_id
1 'polypeptide(L)'
;MWKSLNLLDRRNIILLRELIVTDFKLRYQGSVLGYVWSVLKPLFLFAILYVVFVHILRLDRGIPHFPVTMLLGIVLWSFFTEATSNGLGSIVNRGDLIRKLNFPKYIIVISGTVSSLINLFINLGVVLIFILLNGVSLSWTALLIVPLIIELYIFSLGIALLLSVFNVKYRDTSYIWEVFLQAAFYAAPIIYPIQMALERSRVAAELLFMNPVTQIVQDARSVSYTHLRAHETGRNL
;
A
#
# COMPACT_ATOMS: atom_id res chain seq x y z
N MET A 1 -30.18 16.64 -12.95
CA MET A 1 -29.67 15.34 -12.49
C MET A 1 -28.14 15.22 -12.52
N TRP A 2 -27.40 15.98 -13.34
CA TRP A 2 -25.93 15.92 -13.46
C TRP A 2 -25.14 16.85 -12.51
N LYS A 3 -25.78 17.85 -11.88
CA LYS A 3 -25.13 18.79 -10.95
C LYS A 3 -24.66 18.17 -9.63
N SER A 4 -25.20 17.03 -9.22
CA SER A 4 -24.82 16.34 -7.98
C SER A 4 -23.55 15.47 -8.10
N LEU A 5 -23.00 15.32 -9.30
CA LEU A 5 -21.83 14.48 -9.59
C LEU A 5 -20.48 15.23 -9.46
N ASN A 6 -20.48 16.55 -9.21
CA ASN A 6 -19.25 17.30 -9.06
C ASN A 6 -18.59 17.03 -7.70
N LEU A 7 -17.43 16.35 -7.69
CA LEU A 7 -16.56 16.23 -6.52
C LEU A 7 -16.18 17.60 -5.93
N LEU A 8 -16.13 18.64 -6.76
CA LEU A 8 -15.78 20.02 -6.40
C LEU A 8 -16.94 20.81 -5.77
N ASP A 9 -18.14 20.23 -5.67
CA ASP A 9 -19.21 20.86 -4.92
C ASP A 9 -18.82 20.94 -3.44
N ARG A 10 -18.92 22.15 -2.88
CA ARG A 10 -18.56 22.44 -1.46
C ARG A 10 -19.20 21.47 -0.49
N ARG A 11 -20.45 21.06 -0.75
CA ARG A 11 -21.16 20.08 0.05
C ARG A 11 -20.50 18.69 0.03
N ASN A 12 -20.05 18.24 -1.13
CA ASN A 12 -19.39 16.94 -1.30
C ASN A 12 -18.00 16.92 -0.66
N ILE A 13 -17.28 18.03 -0.73
CA ILE A 13 -15.96 18.18 -0.08
C ILE A 13 -16.12 18.14 1.46
N ILE A 14 -17.11 18.85 2.01
CA ILE A 14 -17.38 18.82 3.44
C ILE A 14 -17.73 17.40 3.89
N LEU A 15 -18.64 16.72 3.16
CA LEU A 15 -19.02 15.35 3.45
C LEU A 15 -17.81 14.40 3.38
N LEU A 16 -16.98 14.51 2.34
CA LEU A 16 -15.77 13.70 2.18
C LEU A 16 -14.82 13.88 3.37
N ARG A 17 -14.58 15.14 3.78
CA ARG A 17 -13.75 15.45 4.95
C ARG A 17 -14.28 14.83 6.23
N GLU A 18 -15.56 14.99 6.50
CA GLU A 18 -16.20 14.41 7.71
C GLU A 18 -16.15 12.89 7.70
N LEU A 19 -16.33 12.26 6.54
CA LEU A 19 -16.21 10.82 6.39
C LEU A 19 -14.78 10.35 6.68
N ILE A 20 -13.76 11.00 6.12
CA ILE A 20 -12.34 10.66 6.36
C ILE A 20 -12.00 10.78 7.84
N VAL A 21 -12.37 11.90 8.46
CA VAL A 21 -12.09 12.13 9.90
C VAL A 21 -12.78 11.10 10.76
N THR A 22 -14.03 10.79 10.46
CA THR A 22 -14.82 9.79 11.20
C THR A 22 -14.25 8.39 11.02
N ASP A 23 -13.88 8.00 9.80
CA ASP A 23 -13.26 6.69 9.51
C ASP A 23 -11.96 6.51 10.28
N PHE A 24 -11.13 7.54 10.26
CA PHE A 24 -9.85 7.50 10.97
C PHE A 24 -10.06 7.40 12.49
N LYS A 25 -11.02 8.14 13.06
CA LYS A 25 -11.34 8.07 14.49
C LYS A 25 -11.91 6.72 14.89
N LEU A 26 -12.88 6.20 14.13
CA LEU A 26 -13.57 4.95 14.44
C LEU A 26 -12.66 3.72 14.31
N ARG A 27 -11.67 3.76 13.43
CA ARG A 27 -10.76 2.63 13.19
C ARG A 27 -10.06 2.13 14.44
N TYR A 28 -9.71 3.03 15.33
CA TYR A 28 -8.94 2.72 16.55
C TYR A 28 -9.68 3.05 17.84
N GLN A 29 -10.97 3.38 17.75
CA GLN A 29 -11.80 3.69 18.90
C GLN A 29 -11.95 2.46 19.80
N GLY A 30 -11.73 2.65 21.11
CA GLY A 30 -11.82 1.57 22.09
C GLY A 30 -10.58 0.66 22.17
N SER A 31 -9.52 0.92 21.39
CA SER A 31 -8.27 0.19 21.47
C SER A 31 -7.31 0.84 22.47
N VAL A 32 -6.65 0.01 23.31
CA VAL A 32 -5.64 0.48 24.27
C VAL A 32 -4.43 1.13 23.59
N LEU A 33 -3.98 0.55 22.48
CA LEU A 33 -2.84 1.06 21.70
C LEU A 33 -3.25 2.08 20.63
N GLY A 34 -4.57 2.21 20.36
CA GLY A 34 -5.09 3.20 19.42
C GLY A 34 -4.39 3.17 18.07
N TYR A 35 -3.94 4.34 17.62
CA TYR A 35 -3.27 4.53 16.34
C TYR A 35 -1.91 3.82 16.20
N VAL A 36 -1.29 3.40 17.30
CA VAL A 36 -0.01 2.67 17.26
C VAL A 36 -0.15 1.35 16.50
N TRP A 37 -1.34 0.74 16.47
CA TRP A 37 -1.61 -0.46 15.69
C TRP A 37 -1.40 -0.28 14.19
N SER A 38 -1.57 0.93 13.67
CA SER A 38 -1.35 1.21 12.24
C SER A 38 0.10 0.98 11.82
N VAL A 39 1.03 1.20 12.74
CA VAL A 39 2.47 1.01 12.57
C VAL A 39 2.91 -0.39 13.02
N LEU A 40 2.38 -0.88 14.14
CA LEU A 40 2.79 -2.17 14.69
C LEU A 40 2.49 -3.34 13.77
N LYS A 41 1.35 -3.37 13.08
CA LYS A 41 0.99 -4.48 12.18
C LYS A 41 2.03 -4.70 11.08
N PRO A 42 2.38 -3.71 10.24
CA PRO A 42 3.42 -3.89 9.22
C PRO A 42 4.80 -4.15 9.82
N LEU A 43 5.13 -3.59 11.00
CA LEU A 43 6.40 -3.86 11.67
C LEU A 43 6.48 -5.30 12.22
N PHE A 44 5.41 -5.85 12.79
CA PHE A 44 5.39 -7.25 13.21
C PHE A 44 5.53 -8.20 12.02
N LEU A 45 4.81 -7.94 10.93
CA LEU A 45 4.97 -8.72 9.71
C LEU A 45 6.41 -8.63 9.20
N PHE A 46 6.98 -7.43 9.15
CA PHE A 46 8.38 -7.22 8.79
C PHE A 46 9.32 -8.00 9.71
N ALA A 47 9.14 -7.93 11.04
CA ALA A 47 10.02 -8.61 11.99
C ALA A 47 10.00 -10.14 11.79
N ILE A 48 8.82 -10.72 11.60
CA ILE A 48 8.67 -12.16 11.35
C ILE A 48 9.36 -12.54 10.03
N LEU A 49 9.06 -11.82 8.95
CA LEU A 49 9.64 -12.09 7.64
C LEU A 49 11.16 -11.85 7.64
N TYR A 50 11.64 -10.82 8.34
CA TYR A 50 13.05 -10.54 8.49
C TYR A 50 13.80 -11.72 9.16
N VAL A 51 13.26 -12.25 10.26
CA VAL A 51 13.87 -13.42 10.91
C VAL A 51 13.89 -14.63 9.98
N VAL A 52 12.78 -14.91 9.32
CA VAL A 52 12.69 -16.08 8.41
C VAL A 52 13.60 -15.92 7.19
N PHE A 53 13.52 -14.80 6.48
CA PHE A 53 14.18 -14.65 5.18
C PHE A 53 15.64 -14.23 5.30
N VAL A 54 16.02 -13.48 6.33
CA VAL A 54 17.41 -13.05 6.56
C VAL A 54 18.18 -14.04 7.42
N HIS A 55 17.65 -14.45 8.59
CA HIS A 55 18.38 -15.30 9.52
C HIS A 55 18.31 -16.79 9.18
N ILE A 56 17.12 -17.29 8.78
CA ILE A 56 16.92 -18.73 8.50
C ILE A 56 17.31 -19.04 7.05
N LEU A 57 16.70 -18.35 6.07
CA LEU A 57 16.89 -18.63 4.64
C LEU A 57 18.10 -17.93 4.02
N ARG A 58 18.65 -16.89 4.68
CA ARG A 58 19.82 -16.11 4.25
C ARG A 58 19.70 -15.57 2.82
N LEU A 59 18.51 -15.07 2.46
CA LEU A 59 18.21 -14.51 1.13
C LEU A 59 18.72 -13.07 0.94
N ASP A 60 19.30 -12.46 1.97
CA ASP A 60 19.89 -11.11 1.96
C ASP A 60 21.27 -11.05 1.28
N ARG A 61 21.86 -12.22 0.96
CA ARG A 61 23.23 -12.29 0.41
C ARG A 61 23.32 -11.56 -0.93
N GLY A 62 24.17 -10.52 -0.95
CA GLY A 62 24.44 -9.73 -2.15
C GLY A 62 23.43 -8.61 -2.43
N ILE A 63 22.46 -8.36 -1.54
CA ILE A 63 21.51 -7.28 -1.68
C ILE A 63 21.79 -6.23 -0.60
N PRO A 64 22.36 -5.07 -0.96
CA PRO A 64 22.62 -4.01 0.01
C PRO A 64 21.28 -3.51 0.61
N HIS A 65 21.27 -3.29 1.93
CA HIS A 65 20.11 -2.77 2.67
C HIS A 65 18.79 -3.52 2.45
N PHE A 66 18.84 -4.85 2.23
CA PHE A 66 17.67 -5.70 2.04
C PHE A 66 16.56 -5.48 3.06
N PRO A 67 16.83 -5.27 4.38
CA PRO A 67 15.78 -5.00 5.36
C PRO A 67 14.96 -3.74 5.05
N VAL A 68 15.61 -2.66 4.58
CA VAL A 68 14.94 -1.40 4.25
C VAL A 68 13.98 -1.57 3.07
N THR A 69 14.46 -2.23 2.02
CA THR A 69 13.66 -2.47 0.80
C THR A 69 12.52 -3.45 1.03
N MET A 70 12.73 -4.42 1.92
CA MET A 70 11.70 -5.35 2.34
C MET A 70 10.62 -4.63 3.15
N LEU A 71 10.99 -3.77 4.10
CA LEU A 71 10.03 -2.97 4.88
C LEU A 71 9.22 -2.05 3.96
N LEU A 72 9.86 -1.35 3.03
CA LEU A 72 9.20 -0.50 2.05
C LEU A 72 8.18 -1.30 1.22
N GLY A 73 8.56 -2.47 0.71
CA GLY A 73 7.65 -3.34 -0.04
C GLY A 73 6.44 -3.79 0.77
N ILE A 74 6.65 -4.15 2.05
CA ILE A 74 5.56 -4.53 2.97
C ILE A 74 4.61 -3.35 3.21
N VAL A 75 5.13 -2.15 3.40
CA VAL A 75 4.32 -0.94 3.63
C VAL A 75 3.48 -0.59 2.41
N LEU A 76 4.05 -0.62 1.20
CA LEU A 76 3.32 -0.36 -0.05
C LEU A 76 2.25 -1.43 -0.31
N TRP A 77 2.56 -2.71 -0.07
CA TRP A 77 1.59 -3.79 -0.17
C TRP A 77 0.46 -3.67 0.86
N SER A 78 0.79 -3.34 2.11
CA SER A 78 -0.19 -3.13 3.17
C SER A 78 -1.16 -2.00 2.82
N PHE A 79 -0.66 -0.92 2.22
CA PHE A 79 -1.51 0.14 1.70
C PHE A 79 -2.46 -0.35 0.60
N PHE A 80 -1.96 -1.07 -0.41
CA PHE A 80 -2.79 -1.62 -1.49
C PHE A 80 -3.89 -2.51 -0.95
N THR A 81 -3.53 -3.43 -0.05
CA THR A 81 -4.48 -4.34 0.61
C THR A 81 -5.53 -3.57 1.41
N GLU A 82 -5.10 -2.61 2.20
CA GLU A 82 -6.00 -1.81 3.04
C GLU A 82 -6.93 -0.93 2.22
N ALA A 83 -6.41 -0.21 1.20
CA ALA A 83 -7.19 0.68 0.36
C ALA A 83 -8.26 -0.09 -0.43
N THR A 84 -7.91 -1.23 -1.03
CA THR A 84 -8.85 -2.04 -1.80
C THR A 84 -9.90 -2.73 -0.92
N SER A 85 -9.52 -3.24 0.26
CA SER A 85 -10.44 -3.88 1.20
C SER A 85 -11.40 -2.88 1.85
N ASN A 86 -10.91 -1.70 2.24
CA ASN A 86 -11.76 -0.62 2.77
C ASN A 86 -12.75 -0.13 1.71
N GLY A 87 -12.29 0.06 0.47
CA GLY A 87 -13.14 0.46 -0.63
C GLY A 87 -14.21 -0.59 -0.95
N LEU A 88 -13.84 -1.86 -0.99
CA LEU A 88 -14.73 -2.99 -1.24
C LEU A 88 -15.91 -3.02 -0.24
N GLY A 89 -15.64 -2.87 1.05
CA GLY A 89 -16.65 -2.90 2.11
C GLY A 89 -17.44 -1.59 2.27
N SER A 90 -16.94 -0.48 1.73
CA SER A 90 -17.36 0.88 2.05
C SER A 90 -18.85 1.16 1.83
N ILE A 91 -19.42 0.76 0.69
CA ILE A 91 -20.83 1.00 0.34
C ILE A 91 -21.74 0.15 1.21
N VAL A 92 -21.38 -1.12 1.41
CA VAL A 92 -22.19 -2.09 2.18
C VAL A 92 -22.24 -1.70 3.65
N ASN A 93 -21.10 -1.32 4.23
CA ASN A 93 -20.99 -0.98 5.65
C ASN A 93 -21.69 0.35 6.00
N ARG A 94 -22.01 1.18 5.00
CA ARG A 94 -22.65 2.49 5.19
C ARG A 94 -24.04 2.60 4.54
N GLY A 95 -24.74 1.48 4.43
CA GLY A 95 -26.09 1.43 3.86
C GLY A 95 -27.07 2.42 4.50
N ASP A 96 -27.00 2.61 5.81
CA ASP A 96 -27.87 3.54 6.54
C ASP A 96 -27.61 5.00 6.18
N LEU A 97 -26.34 5.38 5.98
CA LEU A 97 -25.98 6.73 5.54
C LEU A 97 -26.50 7.00 4.12
N ILE A 98 -26.37 6.01 3.23
CA ILE A 98 -26.82 6.10 1.84
C ILE A 98 -28.34 6.23 1.74
N ARG A 99 -29.10 5.62 2.67
CA ARG A 99 -30.57 5.72 2.71
C ARG A 99 -31.06 7.07 3.22
N LYS A 100 -30.32 7.68 4.14
CA LYS A 100 -30.70 8.95 4.79
C LYS A 100 -30.26 10.19 4.03
N LEU A 101 -29.16 10.12 3.28
CA LEU A 101 -28.56 11.26 2.59
C LEU A 101 -28.47 10.98 1.09
N ASN A 102 -28.84 11.97 0.29
CA ASN A 102 -28.71 11.91 -1.16
C ASN A 102 -27.39 12.56 -1.59
N PHE A 103 -26.39 11.72 -1.90
CA PHE A 103 -25.06 12.13 -2.36
C PHE A 103 -24.44 11.05 -3.27
N PRO A 104 -23.40 11.38 -4.05
CA PRO A 104 -22.72 10.42 -4.91
C PRO A 104 -22.00 9.32 -4.10
N LYS A 105 -22.35 8.05 -4.35
CA LYS A 105 -21.86 6.90 -3.56
C LYS A 105 -20.34 6.69 -3.65
N TYR A 106 -19.71 7.12 -4.74
CA TYR A 106 -18.26 7.03 -4.91
C TYR A 106 -17.48 7.83 -3.84
N ILE A 107 -18.10 8.85 -3.22
CA ILE A 107 -17.48 9.63 -2.13
C ILE A 107 -17.14 8.73 -0.94
N ILE A 108 -17.97 7.73 -0.65
CA ILE A 108 -17.71 6.77 0.43
C ILE A 108 -16.49 5.89 0.10
N VAL A 109 -16.37 5.44 -1.15
CA VAL A 109 -15.21 4.64 -1.57
C VAL A 109 -13.93 5.49 -1.48
N ILE A 110 -13.97 6.73 -1.98
CA ILE A 110 -12.85 7.66 -1.91
C ILE A 110 -12.47 7.93 -0.45
N SER A 111 -13.45 8.13 0.47
CA SER A 111 -13.11 8.37 1.88
C SER A 111 -12.34 7.21 2.51
N GLY A 112 -12.74 5.97 2.20
CA GLY A 112 -12.05 4.76 2.68
C GLY A 112 -10.61 4.64 2.15
N THR A 113 -10.41 4.91 0.86
CA THR A 113 -9.07 4.85 0.24
C THR A 113 -8.16 5.99 0.69
N VAL A 114 -8.70 7.21 0.89
CA VAL A 114 -7.92 8.34 1.45
C VAL A 114 -7.53 8.08 2.90
N SER A 115 -8.39 7.45 3.70
CA SER A 115 -8.02 7.05 5.07
C SER A 115 -6.84 6.06 5.07
N SER A 116 -6.79 5.14 4.11
CA SER A 116 -5.65 4.23 3.92
C SER A 116 -4.40 4.98 3.44
N LEU A 117 -4.55 6.01 2.60
CA LEU A 117 -3.44 6.86 2.16
C LEU A 117 -2.80 7.62 3.34
N ILE A 118 -3.61 8.15 4.27
CA ILE A 118 -3.09 8.76 5.50
C ILE A 118 -2.26 7.74 6.30
N ASN A 119 -2.75 6.51 6.41
CA ASN A 119 -2.04 5.43 7.08
C ASN A 119 -0.72 5.08 6.37
N LEU A 120 -0.69 5.09 5.04
CA LEU A 120 0.54 4.93 4.26
C LEU A 120 1.58 6.00 4.62
N PHE A 121 1.20 7.28 4.69
CA PHE A 121 2.15 8.35 5.04
C PHE A 121 2.73 8.19 6.45
N ILE A 122 1.93 7.72 7.42
CA ILE A 122 2.42 7.41 8.77
C ILE A 122 3.48 6.30 8.69
N ASN A 123 3.21 5.23 7.95
CA ASN A 123 4.13 4.11 7.79
C ASN A 123 5.39 4.47 6.99
N LEU A 124 5.28 5.35 5.99
CA LEU A 124 6.45 5.88 5.28
C LEU A 124 7.34 6.72 6.19
N GLY A 125 6.76 7.44 7.16
CA GLY A 125 7.52 8.11 8.21
C GLY A 125 8.37 7.12 9.02
N VAL A 126 7.83 5.94 9.33
CA VAL A 126 8.57 4.86 10.02
C VAL A 126 9.67 4.28 9.12
N VAL A 127 9.38 4.05 7.84
CA VAL A 127 10.39 3.63 6.86
C VAL A 127 11.52 4.65 6.78
N LEU A 128 11.21 5.94 6.77
CA LEU A 128 12.20 7.02 6.76
C LEU A 128 13.10 6.97 8.00
N ILE A 129 12.53 6.80 9.19
CA ILE A 129 13.30 6.63 10.42
C ILE A 129 14.22 5.41 10.31
N PHE A 130 13.71 4.31 9.78
CA PHE A 130 14.49 3.08 9.60
C PHE A 130 15.64 3.25 8.59
N ILE A 131 15.44 4.01 7.51
CA ILE A 131 16.47 4.40 6.55
C ILE A 131 17.60 5.18 7.25
N LEU A 132 17.24 6.19 8.06
CA LEU A 132 18.19 7.02 8.79
C LEU A 132 18.99 6.22 9.81
N LEU A 133 18.33 5.32 10.55
CA LEU A 133 19.01 4.44 11.53
C LEU A 133 19.99 3.45 10.89
N ASN A 134 19.74 3.03 9.65
CA ASN A 134 20.64 2.15 8.89
C ASN A 134 21.74 2.92 8.13
N GLY A 135 21.86 4.23 8.32
CA GLY A 135 22.91 5.04 7.71
C GLY A 135 22.78 5.19 6.18
N VAL A 136 21.59 4.94 5.63
CA VAL A 136 21.33 5.09 4.19
C VAL A 136 21.19 6.57 3.86
N SER A 137 22.03 7.09 2.99
CA SER A 137 21.97 8.50 2.56
C SER A 137 20.73 8.73 1.69
N LEU A 138 19.91 9.69 2.06
CA LEU A 138 18.78 10.16 1.26
C LEU A 138 19.31 11.06 0.14
N SER A 139 19.03 10.74 -1.11
CA SER A 139 19.32 11.61 -2.25
C SER A 139 18.03 12.11 -2.92
N TRP A 140 18.19 13.04 -3.83
CA TRP A 140 17.09 13.66 -4.58
C TRP A 140 16.21 12.67 -5.34
N THR A 141 16.73 11.49 -5.72
CA THR A 141 15.96 10.45 -6.39
C THR A 141 14.90 9.83 -5.45
N ALA A 142 15.05 9.93 -4.11
CA ALA A 142 14.00 9.52 -3.18
C ALA A 142 12.67 10.27 -3.43
N LEU A 143 12.73 11.46 -4.07
CA LEU A 143 11.53 12.20 -4.47
C LEU A 143 10.70 11.46 -5.54
N LEU A 144 11.31 10.54 -6.30
CA LEU A 144 10.61 9.70 -7.29
C LEU A 144 9.62 8.71 -6.63
N ILE A 145 9.68 8.54 -5.32
CA ILE A 145 8.67 7.75 -4.61
C ILE A 145 7.28 8.42 -4.65
N VAL A 146 7.23 9.75 -4.79
CA VAL A 146 5.96 10.51 -4.83
C VAL A 146 5.10 10.13 -6.05
N PRO A 147 5.58 10.18 -7.30
CA PRO A 147 4.81 9.73 -8.45
C PRO A 147 4.43 8.26 -8.37
N LEU A 148 5.27 7.39 -7.80
CA LEU A 148 4.95 5.97 -7.60
C LEU A 148 3.80 5.77 -6.59
N ILE A 149 3.74 6.59 -5.52
CA ILE A 149 2.62 6.58 -4.57
C ILE A 149 1.32 7.04 -5.25
N ILE A 150 1.40 8.06 -6.10
CA ILE A 150 0.24 8.56 -6.85
C ILE A 150 -0.29 7.48 -7.80
N GLU A 151 0.60 6.81 -8.52
CA GLU A 151 0.25 5.69 -9.42
C GLU A 151 -0.41 4.55 -8.65
N LEU A 152 0.19 4.13 -7.52
CA LEU A 152 -0.34 3.09 -6.65
C LEU A 152 -1.71 3.47 -6.08
N TYR A 153 -1.90 4.75 -5.70
CA TYR A 153 -3.18 5.24 -5.20
C TYR A 153 -4.27 5.20 -6.28
N ILE A 154 -3.98 5.70 -7.47
CA ILE A 154 -4.93 5.70 -8.60
C ILE A 154 -5.34 4.27 -8.96
N PHE A 155 -4.37 3.36 -9.04
CA PHE A 155 -4.61 1.95 -9.30
C PHE A 155 -5.47 1.30 -8.21
N SER A 156 -5.12 1.51 -6.93
CA SER A 156 -5.87 0.99 -5.79
C SER A 156 -7.30 1.53 -5.74
N LEU A 157 -7.49 2.82 -6.03
CA LEU A 157 -8.79 3.47 -6.09
C LEU A 157 -9.66 2.87 -7.21
N GLY A 158 -9.09 2.65 -8.40
CA GLY A 158 -9.79 2.01 -9.51
C GLY A 158 -10.32 0.63 -9.15
N ILE A 159 -9.46 -0.21 -8.55
CA ILE A 159 -9.84 -1.54 -8.06
C ILE A 159 -10.90 -1.42 -6.93
N ALA A 160 -10.71 -0.52 -5.98
CA ALA A 160 -11.66 -0.31 -4.87
C ALA A 160 -13.05 0.07 -5.37
N LEU A 161 -13.14 0.96 -6.36
CA LEU A 161 -14.41 1.34 -7.00
C LEU A 161 -15.08 0.14 -7.68
N LEU A 162 -14.31 -0.63 -8.45
CA LEU A 162 -14.82 -1.82 -9.13
C LEU A 162 -15.30 -2.88 -8.12
N LEU A 163 -14.49 -3.21 -7.12
CA LEU A 163 -14.83 -4.18 -6.09
C LEU A 163 -16.04 -3.75 -5.25
N SER A 164 -16.18 -2.45 -4.96
CA SER A 164 -17.32 -1.94 -4.20
C SER A 164 -18.65 -2.20 -4.90
N VAL A 165 -18.68 -2.10 -6.23
CA VAL A 165 -19.88 -2.41 -7.04
C VAL A 165 -20.17 -3.91 -7.02
N PHE A 166 -19.15 -4.75 -7.21
CA PHE A 166 -19.32 -6.20 -7.14
C PHE A 166 -19.81 -6.67 -5.77
N ASN A 167 -19.26 -6.11 -4.69
CA ASN A 167 -19.62 -6.50 -3.32
C ASN A 167 -21.07 -6.12 -2.94
N VAL A 168 -21.62 -5.08 -3.55
CA VAL A 168 -23.05 -4.76 -3.37
C VAL A 168 -23.95 -5.84 -3.97
N LYS A 169 -23.55 -6.43 -5.12
CA LYS A 169 -24.31 -7.46 -5.81
C LYS A 169 -24.02 -8.87 -5.28
N TYR A 170 -22.74 -9.14 -5.04
CA TYR A 170 -22.24 -10.46 -4.64
C TYR A 170 -21.42 -10.32 -3.36
N ARG A 171 -21.99 -10.71 -2.22
CA ARG A 171 -21.37 -10.59 -0.90
C ARG A 171 -20.09 -11.42 -0.75
N ASP A 172 -19.97 -12.49 -1.53
CA ASP A 172 -18.78 -13.37 -1.53
C ASP A 172 -17.53 -12.72 -2.13
N THR A 173 -17.69 -11.57 -2.80
CA THR A 173 -16.58 -10.81 -3.38
C THR A 173 -15.51 -10.48 -2.31
N SER A 174 -15.90 -10.25 -1.06
CA SER A 174 -14.98 -9.96 0.04
C SER A 174 -14.06 -11.15 0.36
N TYR A 175 -14.61 -12.35 0.41
CA TYR A 175 -13.84 -13.58 0.69
C TYR A 175 -12.91 -13.94 -0.48
N ILE A 176 -13.42 -13.81 -1.72
CA ILE A 176 -12.61 -14.04 -2.92
C ILE A 176 -11.43 -13.06 -2.99
N TRP A 177 -11.69 -11.77 -2.69
CA TRP A 177 -10.67 -10.74 -2.69
C TRP A 177 -9.61 -10.97 -1.61
N GLU A 178 -10.00 -11.39 -0.41
CA GLU A 178 -9.09 -11.73 0.67
C GLU A 178 -8.14 -12.87 0.27
N VAL A 179 -8.66 -13.96 -0.30
CA VAL A 179 -7.85 -15.08 -0.79
C VAL A 179 -6.92 -14.65 -1.92
N PHE A 180 -7.44 -13.81 -2.84
CA PHE A 180 -6.61 -13.24 -3.91
C PHE A 180 -5.46 -12.40 -3.36
N LEU A 181 -5.69 -11.52 -2.39
CA LEU A 181 -4.65 -10.71 -1.77
C LEU A 181 -3.58 -11.55 -1.08
N GLN A 182 -3.97 -12.62 -0.39
CA GLN A 182 -3.02 -13.56 0.24
C GLN A 182 -2.15 -14.25 -0.81
N ALA A 183 -2.75 -14.77 -1.87
CA ALA A 183 -2.02 -15.41 -2.96
C ALA A 183 -1.09 -14.41 -3.68
N ALA A 184 -1.58 -13.21 -3.97
CA ALA A 184 -0.84 -12.18 -4.67
C ALA A 184 0.32 -11.61 -3.84
N PHE A 185 0.24 -11.61 -2.51
CA PHE A 185 1.36 -11.24 -1.63
C PHE A 185 2.58 -12.14 -1.83
N TYR A 186 2.35 -13.46 -1.90
CA TYR A 186 3.44 -14.43 -2.15
C TYR A 186 3.88 -14.46 -3.61
N ALA A 187 2.98 -14.18 -4.54
CA ALA A 187 3.30 -14.06 -5.95
C ALA A 187 4.12 -12.80 -6.25
N ALA A 188 3.84 -11.68 -5.57
CA ALA A 188 4.62 -10.46 -5.74
C ALA A 188 6.01 -10.62 -5.09
N PRO A 189 7.11 -10.18 -5.76
CA PRO A 189 8.47 -10.26 -5.23
C PRO A 189 8.71 -9.20 -4.14
N ILE A 190 7.88 -9.24 -3.09
CA ILE A 190 7.99 -8.36 -1.92
C ILE A 190 9.06 -8.89 -0.96
N ILE A 191 9.09 -10.22 -0.80
CA ILE A 191 9.90 -10.92 0.20
C ILE A 191 11.23 -11.39 -0.40
N TYR A 192 11.27 -11.62 -1.71
CA TYR A 192 12.43 -12.13 -2.44
C TYR A 192 12.84 -11.20 -3.59
N PRO A 193 14.11 -11.23 -4.00
CA PRO A 193 14.57 -10.44 -5.12
C PRO A 193 14.04 -11.02 -6.44
N ILE A 194 13.66 -10.13 -7.36
CA ILE A 194 13.10 -10.52 -8.68
C ILE A 194 14.11 -11.34 -9.50
N GLN A 195 15.42 -11.16 -9.26
CA GLN A 195 16.50 -11.92 -9.92
C GLN A 195 16.32 -13.44 -9.74
N MET A 196 15.88 -13.89 -8.57
CA MET A 196 15.60 -15.32 -8.33
C MET A 196 14.50 -15.87 -9.24
N ALA A 197 13.48 -15.06 -9.55
CA ALA A 197 12.43 -15.46 -10.48
C ALA A 197 12.94 -15.49 -11.92
N LEU A 198 13.76 -14.52 -12.32
CA LEU A 198 14.38 -14.42 -13.65
C LEU A 198 15.31 -15.60 -13.95
N GLU A 199 16.12 -16.02 -12.97
CA GLU A 199 17.04 -17.14 -13.10
C GLU A 199 16.30 -18.49 -13.23
N ARG A 200 15.12 -18.62 -12.61
CA ARG A 200 14.36 -19.87 -12.60
C ARG A 200 13.44 -20.01 -13.81
N SER A 201 12.78 -18.95 -14.23
CA SER A 201 11.87 -18.94 -15.39
C SER A 201 11.59 -17.51 -15.86
N ARG A 202 11.98 -17.22 -17.10
CA ARG A 202 11.72 -15.94 -17.74
C ARG A 202 10.21 -15.64 -17.85
N VAL A 203 9.41 -16.65 -18.19
CA VAL A 203 7.95 -16.53 -18.29
C VAL A 203 7.32 -16.20 -16.94
N ALA A 204 7.77 -16.83 -15.85
CA ALA A 204 7.28 -16.52 -14.52
C ALA A 204 7.60 -15.07 -14.13
N ALA A 205 8.79 -14.58 -14.43
CA ALA A 205 9.18 -13.20 -14.17
C ALA A 205 8.35 -12.20 -14.99
N GLU A 206 8.09 -12.47 -16.27
CA GLU A 206 7.23 -11.64 -17.13
C GLU A 206 5.80 -11.58 -16.58
N LEU A 207 5.23 -12.69 -16.11
CA LEU A 207 3.92 -12.70 -15.47
C LEU A 207 3.88 -11.89 -14.16
N LEU A 208 4.95 -11.94 -13.36
CA LEU A 208 5.08 -11.13 -12.15
C LEU A 208 5.12 -9.62 -12.47
N PHE A 209 5.79 -9.24 -13.56
CA PHE A 209 5.82 -7.85 -14.02
C PHE A 209 4.51 -7.36 -14.63
N MET A 210 3.59 -8.23 -15.02
CA MET A 210 2.24 -7.80 -15.42
C MET A 210 1.42 -7.23 -14.26
N ASN A 211 1.82 -7.50 -13.01
CA ASN A 211 1.18 -6.93 -11.84
C ASN A 211 1.72 -5.51 -11.57
N PRO A 212 0.88 -4.44 -11.70
CA PRO A 212 1.32 -3.06 -11.49
C PRO A 212 1.90 -2.81 -10.09
N VAL A 213 1.36 -3.49 -9.07
CA VAL A 213 1.89 -3.37 -7.70
C VAL A 213 3.32 -3.91 -7.60
N THR A 214 3.61 -5.00 -8.32
CA THR A 214 4.98 -5.54 -8.43
C THR A 214 5.92 -4.53 -9.07
N GLN A 215 5.51 -3.89 -10.17
CA GLN A 215 6.31 -2.87 -10.83
C GLN A 215 6.61 -1.70 -9.89
N ILE A 216 5.58 -1.13 -9.26
CA ILE A 216 5.74 -0.01 -8.33
C ILE A 216 6.66 -0.36 -7.16
N VAL A 217 6.55 -1.58 -6.59
CA VAL A 217 7.43 -2.04 -5.51
C VAL A 217 8.87 -2.18 -6.00
N GLN A 218 9.10 -2.70 -7.22
CA GLN A 218 10.45 -2.82 -7.78
C GLN A 218 11.05 -1.45 -8.12
N ASP A 219 10.25 -0.54 -8.67
CA ASP A 219 10.70 0.82 -8.98
C ASP A 219 11.02 1.59 -7.69
N ALA A 220 10.21 1.47 -6.65
CA ALA A 220 10.51 2.04 -5.33
C ALA A 220 11.81 1.48 -4.72
N ARG A 221 12.09 0.19 -4.94
CA ARG A 221 13.36 -0.43 -4.56
C ARG A 221 14.52 0.11 -5.40
N SER A 222 14.38 0.18 -6.72
CA SER A 222 15.44 0.68 -7.61
C SER A 222 15.83 2.10 -7.26
N VAL A 223 14.86 2.95 -6.95
CA VAL A 223 15.06 4.31 -6.44
C VAL A 223 15.89 4.29 -5.14
N SER A 224 15.66 3.33 -4.26
CA SER A 224 16.47 3.14 -3.04
C SER A 224 17.87 2.62 -3.31
N TYR A 225 18.09 1.81 -4.37
CA TYR A 225 19.40 1.22 -4.72
C TYR A 225 20.31 2.11 -5.54
N THR A 226 19.80 2.94 -6.44
CA THR A 226 20.63 3.82 -7.29
C THR A 226 21.47 4.78 -6.47
N HIS A 227 21.03 5.11 -5.26
CA HIS A 227 21.81 5.93 -4.33
C HIS A 227 23.05 5.23 -3.77
N LEU A 228 22.97 3.93 -3.59
CA LEU A 228 24.04 3.15 -2.96
C LEU A 228 25.18 2.93 -3.94
N ARG A 229 24.89 2.74 -5.23
CA ARG A 229 25.89 2.57 -6.28
C ARG A 229 26.68 3.84 -6.57
N ALA A 230 26.05 5.01 -6.49
CA ALA A 230 26.73 6.28 -6.68
C ALA A 230 27.75 6.60 -5.56
N HIS A 231 27.50 6.10 -4.35
CA HIS A 231 28.39 6.33 -3.20
C HIS A 231 29.57 5.35 -3.16
N GLU A 232 29.42 4.12 -3.66
CA GLU A 232 30.50 3.15 -3.74
C GLU A 232 31.51 3.50 -4.83
N THR A 233 31.05 4.01 -5.98
CA THR A 233 31.92 4.49 -7.06
C THR A 233 32.73 5.74 -6.69
N GLY A 234 32.18 6.62 -5.85
CA GLY A 234 32.87 7.82 -5.37
C GLY A 234 33.90 7.58 -4.27
N ARG A 235 33.94 6.38 -3.68
CA ARG A 235 34.91 6.02 -2.62
C ARG A 235 36.10 5.22 -3.13
N ASN A 236 36.03 4.76 -4.39
CA ASN A 236 37.08 3.99 -5.06
C ASN A 236 37.83 4.78 -6.13
N LEU A 237 37.72 6.11 -6.15
CA LEU A 237 38.55 7.07 -6.86
C LEU A 237 39.30 7.93 -5.84
#